data_47cd9a0ef18c1de78cbcf897ea8b5f67
#
_entry.id   47cd9a0ef18c1de78cbcf897ea8b5f67
#
_cell.length_a   1.000
_cell.length_b   1.000
_cell.length_c   1.000
_cell.angle_alpha   90.00
_cell.angle_beta   90.00
_cell.angle_gamma   90.00
#
_symmetry.space_group_name_H-M   'P 1'
#
loop_
_entity.id
_entity.type
_entity.pdbx_description
1 polymer ?
#
loop_
_entity_poly.entity_id
_entity_poly.type
_entity_poly.pdbx_seq_one_letter_code
_entity_poly.pdbx_strand_id
1 'polypeptide(L)'
;MAILRPDSTSTLGGVTVKEYLLTKHNPNHIDMPSVLMEGKIIGVTIHNTSWITTASGTTPAEQYTRATVNGNMNDVRVHYYVDNTCAWKNLPLTLSGWHAADGSGNGNRRTIAIECIMSSAYNSKDQKSEDNAAKLAAALLKKYNLGIDNLYTHTHWLNVRDGKSGSVDYLNTARNPYKMCPLYILPHWSAFKSKVQSYMKSGTSVSKNPTTKQLYRVRKSWSDAKSQIGAFSSLDNAKKACKSGYSVFDANGNVVYPTKKSVDEIAREVIQGKWGNGTDRKKRLTNAGYDYNAVQKRVNELMK
;
A
#
# COMPACT_ATOMS: atom_id res chain seq x y z
N MET A 1 8.56 1.63 31.32
CA MET A 1 9.68 1.55 30.35
C MET A 1 10.00 2.98 29.92
N ALA A 2 11.28 3.37 29.88
CA ALA A 2 11.66 4.71 29.41
C ALA A 2 11.33 4.88 27.92
N ILE A 3 10.85 6.07 27.51
CA ILE A 3 10.59 6.43 26.12
C ILE A 3 11.93 6.45 25.34
N LEU A 4 11.96 5.88 24.14
CA LEU A 4 13.14 5.99 23.29
C LEU A 4 13.34 7.44 22.84
N ARG A 5 14.57 7.92 23.00
CA ARG A 5 14.96 9.21 22.43
C ARG A 5 15.49 8.98 21.03
N PRO A 6 14.81 9.47 19.98
CA PRO A 6 15.30 9.29 18.63
C PRO A 6 16.64 10.02 18.40
N ASP A 7 17.48 9.46 17.55
CA ASP A 7 18.74 10.10 17.12
C ASP A 7 18.48 11.39 16.34
N SER A 8 17.41 11.35 15.55
CA SER A 8 16.92 12.51 14.81
C SER A 8 15.41 12.40 14.57
N THR A 9 14.80 13.52 14.25
CA THR A 9 13.39 13.58 13.81
C THR A 9 13.32 14.41 12.55
N SER A 10 12.63 13.89 11.55
CA SER A 10 12.44 14.52 10.24
C SER A 10 11.02 14.30 9.73
N THR A 11 10.73 14.82 8.56
CA THR A 11 9.45 14.55 7.86
C THR A 11 9.74 13.98 6.48
N LEU A 12 9.11 12.87 6.14
CA LEU A 12 9.20 12.26 4.82
C LEU A 12 7.80 11.94 4.31
N GLY A 13 7.42 12.52 3.17
CA GLY A 13 6.08 12.37 2.60
C GLY A 13 4.95 12.92 3.50
N GLY A 14 5.25 13.85 4.41
CA GLY A 14 4.28 14.37 5.39
C GLY A 14 4.11 13.47 6.62
N VAL A 15 4.91 12.42 6.76
CA VAL A 15 4.96 11.55 7.94
C VAL A 15 6.14 11.95 8.82
N THR A 16 5.90 12.10 10.11
CA THR A 16 7.00 12.29 11.10
C THR A 16 7.81 11.01 11.17
N VAL A 17 9.11 11.09 10.86
CA VAL A 17 10.07 9.99 10.92
C VAL A 17 11.03 10.22 12.08
N LYS A 18 11.04 9.31 13.02
CA LYS A 18 11.96 9.24 14.15
C LYS A 18 13.03 8.20 13.84
N GLU A 19 14.29 8.59 13.85
CA GLU A 19 15.38 7.68 13.56
C GLU A 19 15.97 7.11 14.85
N TYR A 20 16.16 5.79 14.88
CA TYR A 20 16.84 5.07 15.96
C TYR A 20 17.54 3.86 15.36
N LEU A 21 18.80 4.09 14.92
CA LEU A 21 19.48 3.14 14.05
C LEU A 21 20.14 2.01 14.82
N LEU A 22 19.90 0.78 14.38
CA LEU A 22 20.60 -0.43 14.85
C LEU A 22 22.12 -0.27 14.77
N THR A 23 22.64 0.33 13.71
CA THR A 23 24.08 0.58 13.53
C THR A 23 24.71 1.38 14.68
N LYS A 24 23.90 2.14 15.39
CA LYS A 24 24.34 2.95 16.53
C LYS A 24 24.03 2.31 17.88
N HIS A 25 22.83 1.72 18.00
CA HIS A 25 22.31 1.29 19.30
C HIS A 25 22.51 -0.19 19.58
N ASN A 26 22.63 -1.02 18.54
CA ASN A 26 22.97 -2.44 18.67
C ASN A 26 23.67 -2.96 17.41
N PRO A 27 24.93 -2.55 17.16
CA PRO A 27 25.66 -2.94 15.95
C PRO A 27 25.83 -4.46 15.82
N ASN A 28 25.85 -5.19 16.93
CA ASN A 28 26.02 -6.64 16.91
C ASN A 28 24.79 -7.41 16.39
N HIS A 29 23.62 -6.76 16.29
CA HIS A 29 22.41 -7.34 15.69
C HIS A 29 22.20 -6.96 14.22
N ILE A 30 23.22 -6.43 13.57
CA ILE A 30 23.15 -6.05 12.15
C ILE A 30 23.56 -7.22 11.26
N ASP A 31 24.17 -8.25 11.80
CA ASP A 31 25.02 -9.25 11.12
C ASP A 31 24.31 -10.19 10.17
N MET A 32 23.00 -10.15 10.04
CA MET A 32 22.29 -11.08 9.17
C MET A 32 21.54 -10.37 8.08
N PRO A 33 21.92 -10.56 6.92
CA PRO A 33 23.14 -10.20 6.23
C PRO A 33 23.14 -8.72 5.89
N SER A 34 23.63 -7.91 6.78
CA SER A 34 23.81 -6.49 6.55
C SER A 34 24.91 -6.25 5.53
N VAL A 35 24.62 -6.58 4.31
CA VAL A 35 25.40 -6.12 3.19
C VAL A 35 24.89 -4.74 2.77
N LEU A 36 25.79 -3.91 2.30
CA LEU A 36 25.41 -2.70 1.58
C LEU A 36 24.39 -3.07 0.51
N MET A 37 23.38 -2.26 0.31
CA MET A 37 22.47 -2.45 -0.82
C MET A 37 23.29 -2.31 -2.09
N GLU A 38 23.75 -3.43 -2.62
CA GLU A 38 24.60 -3.46 -3.79
C GLU A 38 23.85 -2.85 -4.98
N GLY A 39 24.45 -1.83 -5.53
CA GLY A 39 23.87 -1.13 -6.67
C GLY A 39 22.68 -0.26 -6.26
N LYS A 40 21.64 -0.28 -7.08
CA LYS A 40 20.46 0.57 -6.89
C LYS A 40 19.40 -0.12 -6.03
N ILE A 41 18.76 0.64 -5.16
CA ILE A 41 17.47 0.27 -4.58
C ILE A 41 16.48 0.14 -5.74
N ILE A 42 15.78 -0.99 -5.80
CA ILE A 42 14.83 -1.30 -6.87
C ILE A 42 13.37 -1.17 -6.44
N GLY A 43 13.09 -0.93 -5.18
CA GLY A 43 11.73 -0.79 -4.73
C GLY A 43 11.54 -0.63 -3.24
N VAL A 44 10.26 -0.61 -2.89
CA VAL A 44 9.77 -0.59 -1.51
C VAL A 44 8.91 -1.83 -1.31
N THR A 45 9.17 -2.56 -0.23
CA THR A 45 8.38 -3.73 0.16
C THR A 45 7.50 -3.39 1.35
N ILE A 46 6.21 -3.64 1.20
CA ILE A 46 5.22 -3.44 2.26
C ILE A 46 4.99 -4.74 3.00
N HIS A 47 5.07 -4.63 4.30
CA HIS A 47 4.71 -5.65 5.28
C HIS A 47 3.58 -5.14 6.16
N ASN A 48 3.06 -6.02 6.99
CA ASN A 48 2.04 -5.68 7.95
C ASN A 48 2.25 -6.47 9.23
N THR A 49 2.24 -5.78 10.35
CA THR A 49 2.26 -6.34 11.70
C THR A 49 1.11 -5.80 12.53
N SER A 50 0.79 -6.48 13.61
CA SER A 50 -0.39 -6.18 14.43
C SER A 50 -0.13 -5.05 15.43
N TRP A 51 -1.21 -4.45 15.93
CA TRP A 51 -1.14 -3.58 17.09
C TRP A 51 -0.64 -4.36 18.31
N ILE A 52 0.17 -3.70 19.10
CA ILE A 52 0.64 -4.20 20.40
C ILE A 52 0.28 -3.20 21.49
N THR A 53 0.13 -3.70 22.69
CA THR A 53 -0.05 -2.85 23.88
C THR A 53 1.23 -2.04 24.11
N THR A 54 1.06 -0.75 24.33
CA THR A 54 2.16 0.17 24.56
C THR A 54 2.15 0.74 25.96
N ALA A 55 3.32 0.98 26.51
CA ALA A 55 3.45 1.76 27.73
C ALA A 55 2.98 3.21 27.48
N SER A 56 2.48 3.86 28.54
CA SER A 56 2.06 5.27 28.44
C SER A 56 3.16 6.15 27.84
N GLY A 57 2.79 6.99 26.92
CA GLY A 57 3.70 7.90 26.21
C GLY A 57 4.54 7.30 25.09
N THR A 58 4.36 5.99 24.82
CA THR A 58 5.04 5.30 23.70
C THR A 58 4.05 4.95 22.57
N THR A 59 4.58 4.61 21.40
CA THR A 59 3.77 4.20 20.25
C THR A 59 4.09 2.75 19.84
N PRO A 60 3.20 2.06 19.12
CA PRO A 60 3.49 0.71 18.62
C PRO A 60 4.76 0.66 17.77
N ALA A 61 4.97 1.64 16.90
CA ALA A 61 6.18 1.70 16.06
C ALA A 61 7.45 1.86 16.91
N GLU A 62 7.39 2.62 18.02
CA GLU A 62 8.49 2.70 18.99
C GLU A 62 8.75 1.35 19.67
N GLN A 63 7.70 0.63 20.07
CA GLN A 63 7.86 -0.65 20.74
C GLN A 63 8.47 -1.72 19.82
N TYR A 64 8.08 -1.76 18.56
CA TYR A 64 8.72 -2.64 17.57
C TYR A 64 10.17 -2.26 17.32
N THR A 65 10.48 -0.96 17.25
CA THR A 65 11.86 -0.47 17.18
C THR A 65 12.67 -0.94 18.38
N ARG A 66 12.12 -0.82 19.58
CA ARG A 66 12.75 -1.30 20.82
C ARG A 66 12.98 -2.81 20.78
N ALA A 67 11.98 -3.58 20.35
CA ALA A 67 12.09 -5.03 20.24
C ALA A 67 13.20 -5.43 19.25
N THR A 68 13.27 -4.74 18.12
CA THR A 68 14.34 -4.95 17.13
C THR A 68 15.73 -4.67 17.71
N VAL A 69 15.90 -3.52 18.38
CA VAL A 69 17.17 -3.13 18.97
C VAL A 69 17.61 -4.09 20.09
N ASN A 70 16.66 -4.59 20.86
CA ASN A 70 16.93 -5.55 21.96
C ASN A 70 17.09 -7.00 21.48
N GLY A 71 17.04 -7.26 20.16
CA GLY A 71 17.18 -8.62 19.61
C GLY A 71 15.90 -9.48 19.73
N ASN A 72 14.77 -8.91 20.18
CA ASN A 72 13.52 -9.66 20.40
C ASN A 72 12.73 -9.93 19.13
N MET A 73 13.23 -9.49 17.96
CA MET A 73 12.64 -9.75 16.64
C MET A 73 13.41 -10.83 15.87
N ASN A 74 14.23 -11.62 16.58
CA ASN A 74 15.15 -12.60 15.98
C ASN A 74 15.98 -11.94 14.85
N ASP A 75 16.06 -12.59 13.69
CA ASP A 75 16.82 -12.08 12.54
C ASP A 75 16.07 -11.05 11.69
N VAL A 76 14.82 -10.73 12.01
CA VAL A 76 14.04 -9.77 11.22
C VAL A 76 14.58 -8.36 11.39
N ARG A 77 14.89 -7.73 10.25
CA ARG A 77 15.40 -6.35 10.15
C ARG A 77 14.65 -5.62 9.07
N VAL A 78 13.87 -4.63 9.47
CA VAL A 78 13.14 -3.74 8.56
C VAL A 78 13.66 -2.32 8.66
N HIS A 79 13.45 -1.54 7.61
CA HIS A 79 13.89 -0.15 7.59
C HIS A 79 12.97 0.75 8.41
N TYR A 80 11.65 0.48 8.35
CA TYR A 80 10.65 1.31 9.02
C TYR A 80 9.56 0.48 9.68
N TYR A 81 9.18 0.88 10.89
CA TYR A 81 7.88 0.57 11.49
C TYR A 81 7.00 1.82 11.41
N VAL A 82 5.76 1.66 10.98
CA VAL A 82 4.83 2.78 10.77
C VAL A 82 3.52 2.50 11.47
N ASP A 83 3.05 3.44 12.29
CA ASP A 83 1.77 3.42 12.94
C ASP A 83 0.91 4.65 12.56
N ASN A 84 -0.22 4.81 13.21
CA ASN A 84 -1.14 5.91 12.95
C ASN A 84 -0.59 7.30 13.34
N THR A 85 0.55 7.39 14.01
CA THR A 85 1.12 8.64 14.52
C THR A 85 2.42 9.02 13.83
N CYS A 86 3.30 8.06 13.60
CA CYS A 86 4.65 8.32 13.08
C CYS A 86 5.25 7.07 12.44
N ALA A 87 6.44 7.24 11.91
CA ALA A 87 7.32 6.15 11.50
C ALA A 87 8.61 6.16 12.35
N TRP A 88 9.14 4.97 12.63
CA TRP A 88 10.46 4.79 13.23
C TRP A 88 11.37 4.11 12.22
N LYS A 89 12.52 4.74 11.95
CA LYS A 89 13.53 4.24 11.03
C LYS A 89 14.64 3.53 11.81
N ASN A 90 14.85 2.26 11.50
CA ASN A 90 15.76 1.38 12.24
C ASN A 90 17.07 1.07 11.49
N LEU A 91 17.06 1.17 10.16
CA LEU A 91 18.24 0.92 9.34
C LEU A 91 18.55 2.11 8.42
N PRO A 92 19.84 2.40 8.17
CA PRO A 92 20.23 3.24 7.06
C PRO A 92 19.69 2.67 5.74
N LEU A 93 19.28 3.53 4.81
CA LEU A 93 18.77 3.07 3.51
C LEU A 93 19.87 2.51 2.59
N THR A 94 21.11 2.58 3.03
CA THR A 94 22.29 1.99 2.36
C THR A 94 22.55 0.54 2.79
N LEU A 95 21.86 0.05 3.82
CA LEU A 95 21.97 -1.34 4.29
C LEU A 95 20.76 -2.15 3.86
N SER A 96 21.00 -3.41 3.51
CA SER A 96 19.92 -4.37 3.28
C SER A 96 19.20 -4.69 4.59
N GLY A 97 17.90 -4.99 4.47
CA GLY A 97 17.13 -5.58 5.56
C GLY A 97 17.15 -7.11 5.50
N TRP A 98 16.55 -7.74 6.51
CA TRP A 98 16.25 -9.18 6.51
C TRP A 98 14.76 -9.34 6.77
N HIS A 99 13.95 -9.28 5.69
CA HIS A 99 12.51 -9.12 5.83
C HIS A 99 11.68 -9.87 4.78
N ALA A 100 12.29 -10.26 3.66
CA ALA A 100 11.56 -10.78 2.51
C ALA A 100 11.59 -12.31 2.40
N ALA A 101 12.33 -12.97 3.27
CA ALA A 101 12.53 -14.42 3.32
C ALA A 101 13.01 -15.03 1.98
N ASP A 102 13.65 -14.23 1.13
CA ASP A 102 14.22 -14.63 -0.15
C ASP A 102 15.75 -14.81 -0.11
N GLY A 103 16.32 -14.91 1.10
CA GLY A 103 17.75 -15.11 1.32
C GLY A 103 18.57 -13.94 0.75
N SER A 104 19.47 -14.23 -0.17
CA SER A 104 20.25 -13.22 -0.89
C SER A 104 19.51 -12.60 -2.08
N GLY A 105 18.19 -12.76 -2.14
CA GLY A 105 17.38 -12.24 -3.21
C GLY A 105 17.18 -10.72 -3.17
N ASN A 106 16.53 -10.22 -4.20
CA ASN A 106 16.30 -8.79 -4.37
C ASN A 106 15.41 -8.17 -3.31
N GLY A 107 14.47 -8.94 -2.73
CA GLY A 107 13.60 -8.48 -1.66
C GLY A 107 14.43 -7.98 -0.47
N ASN A 108 15.27 -8.85 0.07
CA ASN A 108 16.14 -8.52 1.20
C ASN A 108 17.22 -7.50 0.84
N ARG A 109 17.88 -7.69 -0.30
CA ARG A 109 19.12 -6.97 -0.63
C ARG A 109 18.92 -5.63 -1.32
N ARG A 110 17.74 -5.40 -1.92
CA ARG A 110 17.54 -4.25 -2.82
C ARG A 110 16.22 -3.50 -2.60
N THR A 111 15.42 -3.86 -1.59
CA THR A 111 14.20 -3.11 -1.29
C THR A 111 14.18 -2.53 0.11
N ILE A 112 13.51 -1.39 0.23
CA ILE A 112 13.27 -0.74 1.52
C ILE A 112 12.02 -1.34 2.14
N ALA A 113 12.14 -1.91 3.33
CA ALA A 113 11.03 -2.53 4.04
C ALA A 113 10.26 -1.53 4.89
N ILE A 114 8.94 -1.56 4.79
CA ILE A 114 8.00 -0.83 5.63
C ILE A 114 7.03 -1.81 6.29
N GLU A 115 7.06 -1.91 7.61
CA GLU A 115 6.07 -2.62 8.42
C GLU A 115 4.93 -1.66 8.80
N CYS A 116 3.77 -1.85 8.19
CA CYS A 116 2.55 -1.13 8.52
C CYS A 116 1.85 -1.80 9.70
N ILE A 117 1.68 -1.09 10.80
CA ILE A 117 1.06 -1.59 12.01
C ILE A 117 -0.44 -1.37 11.91
N MET A 118 -1.21 -2.45 11.80
CA MET A 118 -2.66 -2.39 11.64
C MET A 118 -3.34 -3.72 12.04
N SER A 119 -4.66 -3.76 12.00
CA SER A 119 -5.47 -4.94 12.29
C SER A 119 -6.47 -5.24 11.17
N SER A 120 -7.11 -6.41 11.26
CA SER A 120 -8.18 -6.80 10.35
C SER A 120 -9.46 -5.98 10.51
N ALA A 121 -9.61 -5.25 11.63
CA ALA A 121 -10.77 -4.41 11.88
C ALA A 121 -10.87 -3.21 10.91
N TYR A 122 -9.74 -2.83 10.33
CA TYR A 122 -9.62 -1.73 9.36
C TYR A 122 -10.37 -0.45 9.82
N ASN A 123 -10.27 -0.15 11.10
CA ASN A 123 -10.87 1.03 11.71
C ASN A 123 -10.10 2.31 11.35
N SER A 124 -10.51 3.45 11.88
CA SER A 124 -9.87 4.74 11.57
C SER A 124 -8.38 4.81 11.94
N LYS A 125 -7.96 4.09 12.98
CA LYS A 125 -6.56 3.99 13.39
C LYS A 125 -5.75 3.18 12.39
N ASP A 126 -6.30 2.04 11.91
CA ASP A 126 -5.70 1.20 10.88
C ASP A 126 -5.57 1.97 9.56
N GLN A 127 -6.63 2.64 9.14
CA GLN A 127 -6.64 3.47 7.93
C GLN A 127 -5.60 4.60 7.98
N LYS A 128 -5.39 5.18 9.15
CA LYS A 128 -4.38 6.22 9.35
C LYS A 128 -2.96 5.65 9.29
N SER A 129 -2.74 4.47 9.86
CA SER A 129 -1.45 3.75 9.76
C SER A 129 -1.12 3.41 8.31
N GLU A 130 -2.09 2.85 7.58
CA GLU A 130 -1.96 2.56 6.15
C GLU A 130 -1.71 3.83 5.32
N ASP A 131 -2.39 4.92 5.63
CA ASP A 131 -2.18 6.21 4.97
C ASP A 131 -0.75 6.73 5.17
N ASN A 132 -0.21 6.63 6.40
CA ASN A 132 1.16 6.97 6.70
C ASN A 132 2.16 6.06 5.95
N ALA A 133 1.90 4.75 5.89
CA ALA A 133 2.72 3.81 5.12
C ALA A 133 2.69 4.14 3.62
N ALA A 134 1.53 4.47 3.05
CA ALA A 134 1.39 4.86 1.65
C ALA A 134 2.16 6.16 1.32
N LYS A 135 2.08 7.16 2.20
CA LYS A 135 2.83 8.42 2.06
C LYS A 135 4.33 8.20 2.12
N LEU A 136 4.79 7.39 3.07
CA LEU A 136 6.20 7.06 3.23
C LEU A 136 6.71 6.29 2.00
N ALA A 137 5.97 5.28 1.54
CA ALA A 137 6.29 4.51 0.33
C ALA A 137 6.40 5.41 -0.90
N ALA A 138 5.43 6.31 -1.10
CA ALA A 138 5.45 7.26 -2.21
C ALA A 138 6.69 8.17 -2.19
N ALA A 139 7.04 8.69 -1.01
CA ALA A 139 8.20 9.55 -0.86
C ALA A 139 9.51 8.80 -1.12
N LEU A 140 9.61 7.53 -0.70
CA LEU A 140 10.78 6.68 -0.96
C LEU A 140 10.89 6.33 -2.44
N LEU A 141 9.80 5.93 -3.09
CA LEU A 141 9.79 5.66 -4.53
C LEU A 141 10.26 6.89 -5.32
N LYS A 142 9.72 8.07 -5.02
CA LYS A 142 10.17 9.34 -5.64
C LYS A 142 11.65 9.62 -5.38
N LYS A 143 12.12 9.45 -4.15
CA LYS A 143 13.52 9.68 -3.77
C LYS A 143 14.50 8.88 -4.63
N TYR A 144 14.11 7.67 -5.02
CA TYR A 144 14.97 6.77 -5.81
C TYR A 144 14.58 6.73 -7.29
N ASN A 145 13.73 7.66 -7.75
CA ASN A 145 13.24 7.74 -9.14
C ASN A 145 12.61 6.43 -9.62
N LEU A 146 11.80 5.82 -8.77
CA LEU A 146 11.11 4.56 -9.03
C LEU A 146 9.62 4.80 -9.31
N GLY A 147 9.02 3.94 -10.13
CA GLY A 147 7.60 3.94 -10.43
C GLY A 147 6.77 3.15 -9.43
N ILE A 148 5.44 3.18 -9.61
CA ILE A 148 4.50 2.43 -8.76
C ILE A 148 4.67 0.90 -8.89
N ASP A 149 5.22 0.43 -10.01
CA ASP A 149 5.49 -0.99 -10.24
C ASP A 149 6.70 -1.51 -9.45
N ASN A 150 7.43 -0.60 -8.80
CA ASN A 150 8.48 -0.92 -7.84
C ASN A 150 7.98 -0.97 -6.39
N LEU A 151 6.65 -0.99 -6.19
CA LEU A 151 6.02 -1.26 -4.91
C LEU A 151 5.64 -2.73 -4.82
N TYR A 152 6.21 -3.42 -3.86
CA TYR A 152 6.11 -4.87 -3.72
C TYR A 152 5.43 -5.26 -2.40
N THR A 153 4.87 -6.46 -2.37
CA THR A 153 4.45 -7.14 -1.14
C THR A 153 5.54 -8.10 -0.68
N HIS A 154 5.54 -8.50 0.57
CA HIS A 154 6.39 -9.61 1.02
C HIS A 154 6.05 -10.90 0.26
N THR A 155 4.76 -11.18 0.06
CA THR A 155 4.29 -12.34 -0.70
C THR A 155 4.87 -12.40 -2.12
N HIS A 156 5.09 -11.27 -2.77
CA HIS A 156 5.76 -11.20 -4.06
C HIS A 156 7.15 -11.89 -4.02
N TRP A 157 7.96 -11.57 -3.02
CA TRP A 157 9.32 -12.13 -2.89
C TRP A 157 9.32 -13.61 -2.56
N LEU A 158 8.35 -14.07 -1.77
CA LEU A 158 8.15 -15.50 -1.53
C LEU A 158 7.83 -16.24 -2.83
N ASN A 159 6.96 -15.67 -3.66
CA ASN A 159 6.62 -16.24 -4.96
C ASN A 159 7.83 -16.25 -5.91
N VAL A 160 8.61 -15.17 -5.96
CA VAL A 160 9.85 -15.10 -6.75
C VAL A 160 10.85 -16.16 -6.30
N ARG A 161 11.10 -16.26 -4.99
CA ARG A 161 11.97 -17.28 -4.41
C ARG A 161 11.56 -18.70 -4.82
N ASP A 162 10.26 -18.97 -4.88
CA ASP A 162 9.71 -20.28 -5.18
C ASP A 162 9.49 -20.53 -6.68
N GLY A 163 10.08 -19.68 -7.54
CA GLY A 163 9.99 -19.81 -9.00
C GLY A 163 8.58 -19.62 -9.54
N LYS A 164 7.70 -18.94 -8.80
CA LYS A 164 6.37 -18.57 -9.26
C LYS A 164 6.48 -17.25 -10.01
N SER A 165 5.95 -17.23 -11.23
CA SER A 165 6.04 -16.05 -12.07
C SER A 165 5.33 -14.85 -11.44
N GLY A 166 6.04 -13.85 -11.23
CA GLY A 166 5.73 -12.47 -11.36
C GLY A 166 4.89 -11.87 -10.28
N SER A 167 4.08 -11.10 -10.63
CA SER A 167 3.27 -10.05 -10.07
C SER A 167 2.14 -10.51 -9.13
N VAL A 168 2.27 -11.63 -8.45
CA VAL A 168 1.18 -12.10 -7.60
C VAL A 168 1.32 -11.45 -6.24
N ASP A 169 0.44 -10.56 -5.96
CA ASP A 169 0.37 -9.84 -4.68
C ASP A 169 -0.34 -10.66 -3.59
N TYR A 170 -0.62 -11.93 -3.86
CA TYR A 170 -1.17 -12.85 -2.88
C TYR A 170 -0.62 -14.26 -3.09
N LEU A 171 -0.66 -15.03 -2.05
CA LEU A 171 -0.08 -16.36 -1.96
C LEU A 171 -0.76 -17.36 -2.90
N ASN A 172 0.02 -18.16 -3.58
CA ASN A 172 -0.42 -19.44 -4.08
C ASN A 172 -0.56 -20.42 -2.91
N THR A 173 -1.81 -20.72 -2.53
CA THR A 173 -2.15 -21.59 -1.41
C THR A 173 -1.64 -23.03 -1.52
N ALA A 174 -1.22 -23.47 -2.71
CA ALA A 174 -0.65 -24.80 -2.91
C ALA A 174 0.70 -25.02 -2.19
N ARG A 175 1.29 -23.97 -1.65
CA ARG A 175 2.57 -24.00 -0.94
C ARG A 175 2.53 -23.33 0.43
N ASN A 176 1.43 -23.47 1.11
CA ASN A 176 1.37 -23.08 2.50
C ASN A 176 2.41 -23.85 3.34
N PRO A 177 3.09 -23.23 4.33
CA PRO A 177 2.49 -22.21 5.20
C PRO A 177 3.02 -20.80 5.02
N TYR A 178 3.18 -20.29 3.84
CA TYR A 178 3.62 -18.92 3.71
C TYR A 178 2.57 -17.96 4.20
N LYS A 179 2.97 -17.08 5.10
CA LYS A 179 2.09 -16.00 5.52
C LYS A 179 1.81 -15.07 4.35
N MET A 180 0.56 -14.80 4.11
CA MET A 180 0.15 -13.69 3.27
C MET A 180 0.62 -12.39 3.94
N CYS A 181 1.43 -11.62 3.25
CA CYS A 181 1.96 -10.38 3.82
C CYS A 181 2.14 -9.33 2.71
N PRO A 182 1.54 -8.16 2.89
CA PRO A 182 0.82 -7.61 4.05
C PRO A 182 -0.63 -8.14 4.15
N LEU A 183 -0.92 -8.94 5.17
CA LEU A 183 -2.19 -9.68 5.30
C LEU A 183 -3.43 -8.79 5.21
N TYR A 184 -3.43 -7.64 5.87
CA TYR A 184 -4.60 -6.78 5.96
C TYR A 184 -4.69 -5.76 4.82
N ILE A 185 -3.62 -5.57 4.05
CA ILE A 185 -3.60 -4.67 2.88
C ILE A 185 -3.86 -5.45 1.58
N LEU A 186 -3.47 -6.72 1.49
CA LEU A 186 -3.64 -7.55 0.30
C LEU A 186 -5.07 -7.57 -0.26
N PRO A 187 -6.14 -7.67 0.56
CA PRO A 187 -7.51 -7.66 0.04
C PRO A 187 -7.88 -6.41 -0.76
N HIS A 188 -7.16 -5.29 -0.53
CA HIS A 188 -7.37 -4.03 -1.22
C HIS A 188 -6.06 -3.44 -1.77
N TRP A 189 -5.10 -4.30 -2.15
CA TRP A 189 -3.79 -3.92 -2.65
C TRP A 189 -3.83 -2.92 -3.80
N SER A 190 -4.75 -3.09 -4.75
CA SER A 190 -4.94 -2.14 -5.86
C SER A 190 -5.32 -0.74 -5.38
N ALA A 191 -6.17 -0.64 -4.35
CA ALA A 191 -6.52 0.64 -3.75
C ALA A 191 -5.33 1.27 -3.01
N PHE A 192 -4.54 0.45 -2.31
CA PHE A 192 -3.30 0.90 -1.67
C PHE A 192 -2.29 1.41 -2.71
N LYS A 193 -2.03 0.68 -3.80
CA LYS A 193 -1.19 1.14 -4.92
C LYS A 193 -1.68 2.46 -5.51
N SER A 194 -2.99 2.59 -5.71
CA SER A 194 -3.59 3.84 -6.21
C SER A 194 -3.39 5.01 -5.25
N LYS A 195 -3.48 4.75 -3.95
CA LYS A 195 -3.20 5.74 -2.90
C LYS A 195 -1.73 6.18 -2.94
N VAL A 196 -0.78 5.25 -3.00
CA VAL A 196 0.65 5.54 -3.16
C VAL A 196 0.90 6.36 -4.43
N GLN A 197 0.31 5.95 -5.55
CA GLN A 197 0.47 6.65 -6.83
C GLN A 197 -0.08 8.08 -6.77
N SER A 198 -1.19 8.30 -6.05
CA SER A 198 -1.73 9.67 -5.86
C SER A 198 -0.74 10.57 -5.11
N TYR A 199 -0.08 10.04 -4.06
CA TYR A 199 0.96 10.77 -3.33
C TYR A 199 2.25 10.96 -4.14
N MET A 200 2.56 10.05 -5.06
CA MET A 200 3.67 10.26 -6.00
C MET A 200 3.40 11.39 -6.99
N LYS A 201 2.16 11.52 -7.45
CA LYS A 201 1.74 12.57 -8.43
C LYS A 201 1.60 13.94 -7.78
N SER A 202 1.20 14.02 -6.52
CA SER A 202 1.16 15.29 -5.78
C SER A 202 2.59 15.79 -5.57
N GLY A 203 3.05 16.62 -6.49
CA GLY A 203 4.32 17.33 -6.39
C GLY A 203 4.29 18.27 -5.19
N THR A 204 5.31 18.17 -4.35
CA THR A 204 5.73 19.12 -3.32
C THR A 204 4.94 20.43 -3.27
N SER A 205 3.86 20.44 -2.53
CA SER A 205 3.43 21.61 -1.83
C SER A 205 3.36 21.26 -0.35
N VAL A 206 4.15 21.95 0.44
CA VAL A 206 4.03 21.97 1.90
C VAL A 206 2.62 22.44 2.17
N SER A 207 1.70 21.51 2.33
CA SER A 207 0.33 21.86 2.73
C SER A 207 0.27 21.89 4.23
N LYS A 208 0.12 23.10 4.71
CA LYS A 208 -0.42 23.41 6.02
C LYS A 208 -1.68 22.56 6.23
N ASN A 209 -1.76 21.96 7.39
CA ASN A 209 -2.87 21.21 7.96
C ASN A 209 -4.24 21.68 7.44
N PRO A 210 -5.01 20.86 6.73
CA PRO A 210 -6.41 21.20 6.54
C PRO A 210 -7.26 20.35 7.49
N THR A 211 -7.75 20.95 8.51
CA THR A 211 -9.02 20.60 9.16
C THR A 211 -10.17 20.81 8.16
N THR A 212 -10.18 20.05 7.08
CA THR A 212 -11.34 19.92 6.21
C THR A 212 -11.80 18.48 6.26
N LYS A 213 -12.95 18.24 6.89
CA LYS A 213 -13.65 16.96 6.85
C LYS A 213 -13.67 16.49 5.40
N GLN A 214 -13.03 15.37 5.09
CA GLN A 214 -13.10 14.75 3.79
C GLN A 214 -14.56 14.41 3.51
N LEU A 215 -15.13 15.03 2.47
CA LEU A 215 -16.51 14.78 2.06
C LEU A 215 -16.53 14.03 0.75
N TYR A 216 -17.22 12.91 0.76
CA TYR A 216 -17.55 12.14 -0.43
C TYR A 216 -18.82 12.71 -1.07
N ARG A 217 -18.71 13.19 -2.31
CA ARG A 217 -19.82 13.79 -3.03
C ARG A 217 -20.42 12.84 -4.04
N VAL A 218 -21.73 12.73 -4.05
CA VAL A 218 -22.46 11.89 -5.01
C VAL A 218 -23.03 12.78 -6.09
N ARG A 219 -22.52 12.64 -7.33
CA ARG A 219 -22.85 13.46 -8.51
C ARG A 219 -22.89 12.63 -9.78
N LYS A 220 -23.47 13.16 -10.86
CA LYS A 220 -23.37 12.56 -12.19
C LYS A 220 -21.96 12.68 -12.78
N SER A 221 -21.31 13.83 -12.59
CA SER A 221 -19.91 14.07 -12.88
C SER A 221 -19.31 15.07 -11.88
N TRP A 222 -17.99 15.13 -11.77
CA TRP A 222 -17.37 16.08 -10.84
C TRP A 222 -17.69 17.53 -11.18
N SER A 223 -17.72 17.88 -12.47
CA SER A 223 -18.03 19.23 -12.97
C SER A 223 -19.51 19.61 -12.81
N ASP A 224 -20.41 18.63 -12.71
CA ASP A 224 -21.83 18.88 -12.55
C ASP A 224 -22.23 19.02 -11.08
N ALA A 225 -21.89 20.17 -10.49
CA ALA A 225 -22.22 20.45 -9.11
C ALA A 225 -23.74 20.49 -8.81
N LYS A 226 -24.56 20.81 -9.83
CA LYS A 226 -26.02 20.87 -9.70
C LYS A 226 -26.64 19.50 -9.52
N SER A 227 -26.00 18.43 -10.02
CA SER A 227 -26.47 17.06 -9.84
C SER A 227 -26.18 16.47 -8.47
N GLN A 228 -25.51 17.20 -7.58
CA GLN A 228 -25.12 16.65 -6.28
C GLN A 228 -26.31 16.28 -5.40
N ILE A 229 -26.43 14.99 -5.08
CA ILE A 229 -27.48 14.47 -4.19
C ILE A 229 -27.05 14.34 -2.74
N GLY A 230 -25.75 14.50 -2.45
CA GLY A 230 -25.24 14.52 -1.08
C GLY A 230 -23.73 14.70 -0.99
N ALA A 231 -23.30 15.05 0.22
CA ALA A 231 -21.90 15.10 0.63
C ALA A 231 -21.78 14.42 2.01
N PHE A 232 -20.97 13.38 2.10
CA PHE A 232 -20.93 12.46 3.22
C PHE A 232 -19.50 12.40 3.79
N SER A 233 -19.38 12.37 5.10
CA SER A 233 -18.10 12.15 5.79
C SER A 233 -17.68 10.68 5.79
N SER A 234 -18.57 9.76 5.44
CA SER A 234 -18.32 8.33 5.31
C SER A 234 -18.51 7.88 3.87
N LEU A 235 -17.55 7.13 3.32
CA LEU A 235 -17.65 6.54 1.99
C LEU A 235 -18.83 5.55 1.89
N ASP A 236 -19.08 4.78 2.95
CA ASP A 236 -20.18 3.81 2.93
C ASP A 236 -21.55 4.47 2.89
N ASN A 237 -21.73 5.60 3.57
CA ASN A 237 -22.95 6.39 3.47
C ASN A 237 -23.09 7.01 2.07
N ALA A 238 -22.00 7.46 1.46
CA ALA A 238 -22.00 7.96 0.09
C ALA A 238 -22.34 6.85 -0.92
N LYS A 239 -21.80 5.62 -0.74
CA LYS A 239 -22.14 4.45 -1.58
C LYS A 239 -23.62 4.09 -1.48
N LYS A 240 -24.19 4.08 -0.26
CA LYS A 240 -25.62 3.82 -0.04
C LYS A 240 -26.52 4.85 -0.73
N ALA A 241 -26.08 6.10 -0.79
CA ALA A 241 -26.83 7.18 -1.44
C ALA A 241 -26.60 7.22 -2.97
N CYS A 242 -25.62 6.49 -3.51
CA CYS A 242 -25.28 6.52 -4.92
C CYS A 242 -26.33 5.78 -5.76
N LYS A 243 -26.96 6.49 -6.68
CA LYS A 243 -27.98 5.96 -7.61
C LYS A 243 -27.36 5.59 -8.95
N SER A 244 -28.09 4.86 -9.76
CA SER A 244 -27.73 4.58 -11.17
C SER A 244 -27.46 5.89 -11.93
N GLY A 245 -26.37 5.94 -12.68
CA GLY A 245 -25.94 7.15 -13.41
C GLY A 245 -25.18 8.19 -12.55
N TYR A 246 -24.94 7.89 -11.28
CA TYR A 246 -24.14 8.73 -10.38
C TYR A 246 -22.84 8.03 -9.98
N SER A 247 -21.89 8.84 -9.54
CA SER A 247 -20.63 8.38 -8.96
C SER A 247 -20.37 9.08 -7.64
N VAL A 248 -19.64 8.39 -6.77
CA VAL A 248 -19.08 8.99 -5.55
C VAL A 248 -17.70 9.53 -5.86
N PHE A 249 -17.50 10.78 -5.56
CA PHE A 249 -16.22 11.48 -5.74
C PHE A 249 -15.60 11.81 -4.38
N ASP A 250 -14.28 11.69 -4.29
CA ASP A 250 -13.53 12.21 -3.16
C ASP A 250 -13.44 13.75 -3.18
N ALA A 251 -12.72 14.32 -2.21
CA ALA A 251 -12.52 15.78 -2.13
C ALA A 251 -11.75 16.37 -3.32
N ASN A 252 -11.01 15.53 -4.05
CA ASN A 252 -10.19 15.92 -5.19
C ASN A 252 -10.89 15.68 -6.55
N GLY A 253 -12.11 15.15 -6.53
CA GLY A 253 -12.87 14.85 -7.73
C GLY A 253 -12.58 13.50 -8.36
N ASN A 254 -11.85 12.63 -7.69
CA ASN A 254 -11.64 11.27 -8.18
C ASN A 254 -12.86 10.41 -7.90
N VAL A 255 -13.26 9.57 -8.87
CA VAL A 255 -14.32 8.59 -8.68
C VAL A 255 -13.83 7.49 -7.74
N VAL A 256 -14.50 7.33 -6.59
CA VAL A 256 -14.21 6.29 -5.60
C VAL A 256 -15.30 5.21 -5.54
N TYR A 257 -16.44 5.43 -6.24
CA TYR A 257 -17.49 4.44 -6.39
C TYR A 257 -18.49 4.86 -7.51
N PRO A 258 -19.02 3.92 -8.33
CA PRO A 258 -18.51 2.56 -8.44
C PRO A 258 -17.06 2.55 -8.94
N THR A 259 -16.26 1.65 -8.41
CA THR A 259 -14.91 1.44 -8.93
C THR A 259 -15.02 0.76 -10.29
N LYS A 260 -14.40 1.32 -11.31
CA LYS A 260 -14.29 0.66 -12.62
C LYS A 260 -13.56 -0.68 -12.42
N LYS A 261 -14.21 -1.75 -12.84
CA LYS A 261 -13.57 -3.06 -12.92
C LYS A 261 -12.40 -3.01 -13.91
N SER A 262 -11.39 -3.80 -13.65
CA SER A 262 -10.27 -3.96 -14.58
C SER A 262 -10.72 -4.62 -15.89
N VAL A 263 -9.96 -4.42 -16.97
CA VAL A 263 -10.21 -5.09 -18.25
C VAL A 263 -10.24 -6.60 -18.09
N ASP A 264 -9.41 -7.17 -17.20
CA ASP A 264 -9.37 -8.61 -16.90
C ASP A 264 -10.67 -9.10 -16.24
N GLU A 265 -11.18 -8.38 -15.24
CA GLU A 265 -12.45 -8.71 -14.59
C GLU A 265 -13.63 -8.62 -15.55
N ILE A 266 -13.67 -7.58 -16.39
CA ILE A 266 -14.71 -7.43 -17.41
C ILE A 266 -14.61 -8.53 -18.47
N ALA A 267 -13.41 -8.91 -18.90
CA ALA A 267 -13.20 -9.99 -19.85
C ALA A 267 -13.74 -11.33 -19.31
N ARG A 268 -13.49 -11.64 -18.03
CA ARG A 268 -14.07 -12.83 -17.37
C ARG A 268 -15.59 -12.76 -17.30
N GLU A 269 -16.17 -11.60 -17.03
CA GLU A 269 -17.63 -11.43 -17.05
C GLU A 269 -18.22 -11.57 -18.46
N VAL A 270 -17.49 -11.16 -19.49
CA VAL A 270 -17.87 -11.39 -20.90
C VAL A 270 -17.89 -12.88 -21.21
N ILE A 271 -16.88 -13.64 -20.78
CA ILE A 271 -16.82 -15.10 -20.93
C ILE A 271 -17.99 -15.76 -20.21
N GLN A 272 -18.40 -15.24 -19.05
CA GLN A 272 -19.55 -15.69 -18.29
C GLN A 272 -20.92 -15.26 -18.90
N GLY A 273 -20.92 -14.58 -20.06
CA GLY A 273 -22.14 -14.15 -20.75
C GLY A 273 -22.85 -12.92 -20.18
N LYS A 274 -22.29 -12.26 -19.13
CA LYS A 274 -22.95 -11.14 -18.42
C LYS A 274 -23.11 -9.87 -19.26
N TRP A 275 -22.37 -9.75 -20.36
CA TRP A 275 -22.32 -8.56 -21.21
C TRP A 275 -23.05 -8.73 -22.56
N GLY A 276 -23.77 -9.83 -22.75
CA GLY A 276 -24.44 -10.14 -24.03
C GLY A 276 -23.45 -10.51 -25.15
N ASN A 277 -23.91 -10.48 -26.41
CA ASN A 277 -23.11 -10.92 -27.55
C ASN A 277 -23.09 -9.87 -28.67
N GLY A 278 -22.09 -9.96 -29.57
CA GLY A 278 -21.98 -9.17 -30.78
C GLY A 278 -22.08 -7.64 -30.55
N THR A 279 -22.93 -6.98 -31.30
CA THR A 279 -23.14 -5.54 -31.25
C THR A 279 -23.71 -5.05 -29.91
N ASP A 280 -24.56 -5.87 -29.29
CA ASP A 280 -25.13 -5.56 -27.96
C ASP A 280 -24.03 -5.49 -26.88
N ARG A 281 -23.11 -6.47 -26.87
CA ARG A 281 -21.92 -6.44 -26.00
C ARG A 281 -21.10 -5.17 -26.20
N LYS A 282 -20.81 -4.83 -27.45
CA LYS A 282 -20.04 -3.62 -27.78
C LYS A 282 -20.72 -2.38 -27.21
N LYS A 283 -22.03 -2.24 -27.44
CA LYS A 283 -22.82 -1.12 -26.94
C LYS A 283 -22.84 -1.04 -25.41
N ARG A 284 -23.03 -2.15 -24.71
CA ARG A 284 -23.06 -2.19 -23.23
C ARG A 284 -21.70 -1.82 -22.62
N LEU A 285 -20.62 -2.39 -23.16
CA LEU A 285 -19.25 -2.09 -22.69
C LEU A 285 -18.89 -0.62 -22.91
N THR A 286 -19.17 -0.09 -24.10
CA THR A 286 -18.91 1.31 -24.43
C THR A 286 -19.75 2.27 -23.56
N ASN A 287 -21.03 1.97 -23.35
CA ASN A 287 -21.91 2.77 -22.49
C ASN A 287 -21.46 2.73 -21.01
N ALA A 288 -20.87 1.62 -20.57
CA ALA A 288 -20.27 1.50 -19.25
C ALA A 288 -18.85 2.14 -19.16
N GLY A 289 -18.38 2.73 -20.25
CA GLY A 289 -17.10 3.44 -20.35
C GLY A 289 -15.88 2.53 -20.44
N TYR A 290 -16.05 1.29 -20.87
CA TYR A 290 -14.95 0.37 -21.15
C TYR A 290 -14.54 0.43 -22.62
N ASP A 291 -13.24 0.25 -22.88
CA ASP A 291 -12.73 0.05 -24.24
C ASP A 291 -13.08 -1.37 -24.70
N TYR A 292 -14.00 -1.46 -25.63
CA TYR A 292 -14.45 -2.74 -26.19
C TYR A 292 -13.30 -3.56 -26.78
N ASN A 293 -12.38 -2.89 -27.49
CA ASN A 293 -11.28 -3.60 -28.17
C ASN A 293 -10.29 -4.20 -27.14
N ALA A 294 -9.96 -3.42 -26.11
CA ALA A 294 -9.13 -3.91 -25.03
C ALA A 294 -9.76 -5.10 -24.29
N VAL A 295 -11.07 -5.02 -24.00
CA VAL A 295 -11.81 -6.12 -23.36
C VAL A 295 -11.86 -7.35 -24.27
N GLN A 296 -12.17 -7.18 -25.57
CA GLN A 296 -12.26 -8.30 -26.49
C GLN A 296 -10.91 -8.96 -26.73
N LYS A 297 -9.82 -8.21 -26.82
CA LYS A 297 -8.46 -8.74 -26.87
C LYS A 297 -8.20 -9.63 -25.65
N ARG A 298 -8.53 -9.14 -24.46
CA ARG A 298 -8.33 -9.88 -23.22
C ARG A 298 -9.19 -11.15 -23.14
N VAL A 299 -10.43 -11.10 -23.61
CA VAL A 299 -11.30 -12.29 -23.77
C VAL A 299 -10.62 -13.35 -24.63
N ASN A 300 -10.11 -12.95 -25.80
CA ASN A 300 -9.45 -13.88 -26.73
C ASN A 300 -8.16 -14.49 -26.13
N GLU A 301 -7.44 -13.76 -25.29
CA GLU A 301 -6.27 -14.28 -24.57
C GLU A 301 -6.65 -15.29 -23.50
N LEU A 302 -7.76 -15.05 -22.79
CA LEU A 302 -8.23 -15.94 -21.70
C LEU A 302 -8.91 -17.22 -22.20
N MET A 303 -9.31 -17.27 -23.48
CA MET A 303 -9.98 -18.41 -24.12
C MET A 303 -9.00 -19.30 -24.92
N LYS A 304 -7.74 -18.94 -25.04
CA LYS A 304 -6.65 -19.76 -25.61
C LYS A 304 -6.10 -20.71 -24.56
#